data_60a381605d5d2b0d2e293b1196e98d6f
#
_entry.id   60a381605d5d2b0d2e293b1196e98d6f
#
_cell.length_a   1.000
_cell.length_b   1.000
_cell.length_c   1.000
_cell.angle_alpha   90.00
_cell.angle_beta   90.00
_cell.angle_gamma   90.00
#
_symmetry.space_group_name_H-M   'P 1'
#
loop_
_entity.id
_entity.type
_entity.pdbx_description
1 polymer ?
#
loop_
_entity_poly.entity_id
_entity_poly.type
_entity_poly.pdbx_seq_one_letter_code
_entity_poly.pdbx_strand_id
1 'polypeptide(L)'
;AAVGVGAGAVKFYNGDLKVESVKTFDEVFAAVEQSCKELDFEIQKNEKRAFSGMITARSDFGNVTFKVKSKSTQLTGLSIRVGVFGDRKASDLIYAKIKPKL
;
A
#
# COMPACT_ATOMS: atom_id res chain seq x y z
N ALA A 1 23.39 -2.08 -6.00
CA ALA A 1 22.68 -1.74 -6.15
C ALA A 1 21.50 -1.33 -5.36
N ALA A 2 21.41 -0.18 -5.28
CA ALA A 2 20.24 0.32 -4.66
C ALA A 2 19.01 -0.13 -5.38
N VAL A 3 19.22 -0.90 -6.39
CA VAL A 3 18.14 -1.40 -7.16
C VAL A 3 17.11 -2.04 -6.28
N GLY A 4 15.88 -1.66 -6.45
CA GLY A 4 14.82 -2.23 -5.67
C GLY A 4 14.83 -1.84 -4.21
N VAL A 5 15.75 -0.99 -3.84
CA VAL A 5 15.87 -0.61 -2.44
C VAL A 5 14.58 0.02 -1.95
N GLY A 6 14.02 0.94 -2.71
CA GLY A 6 12.82 1.64 -2.27
C GLY A 6 11.61 0.76 -2.31
N ALA A 7 11.45 0.00 -3.38
CA ALA A 7 10.29 -0.85 -3.58
C ALA A 7 10.79 -2.21 -4.00
N GLY A 8 11.02 -3.07 -3.04
CA GLY A 8 11.59 -4.37 -3.28
C GLY A 8 10.72 -5.27 -4.15
N ALA A 9 10.33 -6.39 -3.62
CA ALA A 9 9.53 -7.34 -4.38
C ALA A 9 8.11 -6.86 -4.55
N VAL A 10 7.55 -7.09 -5.74
CA VAL A 10 6.15 -6.80 -6.02
C VAL A 10 5.52 -8.07 -6.59
N LYS A 11 4.39 -8.46 -6.04
CA LYS A 11 3.73 -9.69 -6.43
C LYS A 11 2.23 -9.54 -6.32
N PHE A 12 1.50 -9.98 -7.33
CA PHE A 12 0.05 -10.03 -7.26
C PHE A 12 -0.38 -11.47 -6.95
N TYR A 13 -1.11 -11.66 -5.85
CA TYR A 13 -1.49 -12.98 -5.41
C TYR A 13 -2.84 -12.93 -4.69
N ASN A 14 -3.77 -13.78 -5.12
CA ASN A 14 -5.10 -13.90 -4.51
C ASN A 14 -5.84 -12.56 -4.40
N GLY A 15 -5.68 -11.69 -5.39
CA GLY A 15 -6.36 -10.42 -5.42
C GLY A 15 -5.62 -9.28 -4.74
N ASP A 16 -4.52 -9.58 -4.07
CA ASP A 16 -3.72 -8.56 -3.39
C ASP A 16 -2.45 -8.26 -4.16
N LEU A 17 -2.16 -6.98 -4.36
CA LEU A 17 -0.86 -6.56 -4.84
C LEU A 17 0.03 -6.39 -3.62
N LYS A 18 1.03 -7.26 -3.49
CA LYS A 18 1.92 -7.28 -2.34
C LYS A 18 3.24 -6.63 -2.69
N VAL A 19 3.64 -5.68 -1.89
CA VAL A 19 4.85 -4.87 -2.10
C VAL A 19 5.70 -4.93 -0.85
N GLU A 20 7.02 -5.02 -1.03
CA GLU A 20 7.95 -4.89 0.08
C GLU A 20 8.77 -3.63 -0.09
N SER A 21 9.02 -2.93 1.00
CA SER A 21 9.77 -1.68 1.01
C SER A 21 10.79 -1.71 2.14
N VAL A 22 11.92 -1.05 1.92
CA VAL A 22 12.93 -0.89 2.96
C VAL A 22 12.65 0.31 3.86
N LYS A 23 11.62 1.08 3.54
CA LYS A 23 11.20 2.18 4.41
C LYS A 23 10.56 1.64 5.68
N THR A 24 10.54 2.46 6.71
CA THR A 24 9.93 2.06 7.99
C THR A 24 8.41 1.94 7.85
N PHE A 25 7.81 1.26 8.80
CA PHE A 25 6.36 1.14 8.87
C PHE A 25 5.70 2.53 8.83
N ASP A 26 6.20 3.47 9.63
CA ASP A 26 5.62 4.81 9.68
C ASP A 26 5.73 5.51 8.34
N GLU A 27 6.87 5.38 7.67
CA GLU A 27 7.07 6.00 6.37
C GLU A 27 6.15 5.40 5.30
N VAL A 28 6.00 4.08 5.28
CA VAL A 28 5.12 3.43 4.32
C VAL A 28 3.66 3.80 4.58
N PHE A 29 3.27 3.80 5.85
CA PHE A 29 1.90 4.15 6.22
C PHE A 29 1.59 5.59 5.80
N ALA A 30 2.51 6.52 6.06
CA ALA A 30 2.34 7.91 5.66
C ALA A 30 2.29 8.04 4.13
N ALA A 31 3.07 7.26 3.42
CA ALA A 31 3.06 7.26 1.95
C ALA A 31 1.69 6.84 1.42
N VAL A 32 1.06 5.85 2.03
CA VAL A 32 -0.28 5.41 1.65
C VAL A 32 -1.30 6.52 1.92
N GLU A 33 -1.24 7.13 3.10
CA GLU A 33 -2.16 8.22 3.43
C GLU A 33 -2.03 9.38 2.45
N GLN A 34 -0.80 9.78 2.15
CA GLN A 34 -0.55 10.88 1.23
C GLN A 34 -1.04 10.54 -0.17
N SER A 35 -0.80 9.32 -0.61
CA SER A 35 -1.23 8.89 -1.94
C SER A 35 -2.75 8.87 -2.07
N CYS A 36 -3.46 8.46 -1.02
CA CYS A 36 -4.92 8.52 -1.02
C CYS A 36 -5.42 9.96 -1.18
N LYS A 37 -4.76 10.90 -0.51
CA LYS A 37 -5.12 12.31 -0.65
C LYS A 37 -4.86 12.81 -2.06
N GLU A 38 -3.74 12.46 -2.65
CA GLU A 38 -3.38 12.88 -3.99
C GLU A 38 -4.30 12.29 -5.05
N LEU A 39 -4.84 11.11 -4.79
CA LEU A 39 -5.77 10.44 -5.69
C LEU A 39 -7.23 10.81 -5.43
N ASP A 40 -7.47 11.68 -4.45
CA ASP A 40 -8.81 12.09 -4.03
C ASP A 40 -9.66 10.90 -3.57
N PHE A 41 -9.01 9.91 -2.96
CA PHE A 41 -9.74 8.80 -2.37
C PHE A 41 -10.30 9.24 -1.02
N GLU A 42 -11.52 8.81 -0.74
CA GLU A 42 -12.16 9.09 0.54
C GLU A 42 -11.75 8.01 1.54
N ILE A 43 -10.92 8.39 2.52
CA ILE A 43 -10.50 7.46 3.56
C ILE A 43 -11.68 7.23 4.49
N GLN A 44 -12.13 5.98 4.58
CA GLN A 44 -13.26 5.60 5.42
C GLN A 44 -12.80 5.00 6.73
N LYS A 45 -11.65 4.37 6.76
CA LYS A 45 -11.12 3.74 7.95
C LYS A 45 -9.61 3.88 7.95
N ASN A 46 -9.07 4.26 9.08
CA ASN A 46 -7.63 4.42 9.25
C ASN A 46 -7.28 3.89 10.63
N GLU A 47 -6.72 2.67 10.66
CA GLU A 47 -6.33 2.02 11.90
C GLU A 47 -4.82 1.84 11.88
N LYS A 48 -4.14 2.46 12.83
CA LYS A 48 -2.70 2.36 12.93
C LYS A 48 -2.33 1.82 14.31
N ARG A 49 -1.54 0.76 14.32
CA ARG A 49 -1.01 0.14 15.53
C ARG A 49 0.51 0.28 15.51
N ALA A 50 1.18 -0.34 16.49
CA ALA A 50 2.63 -0.18 16.60
C ALA A 50 3.38 -0.73 15.38
N PHE A 51 2.97 -1.90 14.87
CA PHE A 51 3.68 -2.59 13.80
C PHE A 51 2.80 -3.01 12.64
N SER A 52 1.55 -2.60 12.64
CA SER A 52 0.63 -2.92 11.55
C SER A 52 -0.45 -1.86 11.46
N GLY A 53 -1.02 -1.71 10.29
CA GLY A 53 -2.10 -0.76 10.10
C GLY A 53 -2.93 -1.10 8.88
N MET A 54 -4.10 -0.50 8.78
CA MET A 54 -5.00 -0.71 7.68
C MET A 54 -5.70 0.60 7.35
N ILE A 55 -5.78 0.88 6.05
CA ILE A 55 -6.54 2.01 5.55
C ILE A 55 -7.53 1.47 4.54
N THR A 56 -8.79 1.83 4.71
CA THR A 56 -9.83 1.52 3.73
C THR A 56 -10.31 2.83 3.14
N ALA A 57 -10.33 2.91 1.82
CA ALA A 57 -10.72 4.12 1.12
C ALA A 57 -11.68 3.79 -0.01
N ARG A 58 -12.53 4.75 -0.34
CA ARG A 58 -13.41 4.65 -1.49
C ARG A 58 -12.77 5.33 -2.68
N SER A 59 -12.80 4.68 -3.82
CA SER A 59 -12.21 5.20 -5.06
C SER A 59 -13.16 4.97 -6.23
N ASP A 60 -12.77 5.48 -7.39
CA ASP A 60 -13.52 5.23 -8.63
C ASP A 60 -13.45 3.75 -9.03
N PHE A 61 -12.47 3.02 -8.52
CA PHE A 61 -12.33 1.59 -8.77
C PHE A 61 -13.14 0.74 -7.80
N GLY A 62 -13.81 1.36 -6.81
CA GLY A 62 -14.46 0.67 -5.72
C GLY A 62 -13.71 0.85 -4.42
N ASN A 63 -13.99 0.02 -3.44
CA ASN A 63 -13.31 0.09 -2.15
C ASN A 63 -11.89 -0.45 -2.29
N VAL A 64 -10.94 0.26 -1.69
CA VAL A 64 -9.53 -0.13 -1.70
C VAL A 64 -9.09 -0.35 -0.26
N THR A 65 -8.47 -1.49 0.01
CA THR A 65 -7.92 -1.79 1.33
C THR A 65 -6.41 -1.85 1.24
N PHE A 66 -5.75 -1.05 2.07
CA PHE A 66 -4.30 -1.05 2.19
C PHE A 66 -3.95 -1.64 3.55
N LYS A 67 -3.08 -2.63 3.55
CA LYS A 67 -2.56 -3.21 4.79
C LYS A 67 -1.07 -3.00 4.82
N VAL A 68 -0.58 -2.44 5.92
CA VAL A 68 0.85 -2.17 6.11
C VAL A 68 1.30 -2.92 7.34
N LYS A 69 2.40 -3.65 7.21
CA LYS A 69 2.91 -4.46 8.31
C LYS A 69 4.43 -4.42 8.34
N SER A 70 4.97 -4.14 9.51
CA SER A 70 6.41 -4.24 9.72
C SER A 70 6.81 -5.71 9.75
N LYS A 71 7.69 -6.12 8.85
CA LYS A 71 8.19 -7.50 8.80
C LYS A 71 9.48 -7.64 9.56
N SER A 72 10.28 -6.58 9.59
CA SER A 72 11.52 -6.52 10.36
C SER A 72 11.87 -5.06 10.53
N THR A 73 13.00 -4.77 11.18
CA THR A 73 13.43 -3.38 11.37
C THR A 73 13.70 -2.66 10.06
N GLN A 74 13.96 -3.40 8.98
CA GLN A 74 14.32 -2.82 7.69
C GLN A 74 13.44 -3.32 6.55
N LEU A 75 12.29 -3.89 6.87
CA LEU A 75 11.40 -4.40 5.83
C LEU A 75 9.95 -4.21 6.24
N THR A 76 9.21 -3.54 5.39
CA THR A 76 7.78 -3.28 5.59
C THR A 76 7.01 -3.84 4.42
N GLY A 77 5.94 -4.56 4.69
CA GLY A 77 5.05 -5.08 3.68
C GLY A 77 3.84 -4.19 3.49
N LEU A 78 3.45 -3.99 2.25
CA LEU A 78 2.25 -3.27 1.87
C LEU A 78 1.40 -4.18 1.00
N SER A 79 0.11 -4.25 1.28
CA SER A 79 -0.83 -5.02 0.48
C SER A 79 -1.94 -4.10 0.01
N ILE A 80 -2.26 -4.15 -1.28
CA ILE A 80 -3.31 -3.33 -1.89
C ILE A 80 -4.34 -4.26 -2.49
N ARG A 81 -5.60 -4.10 -2.08
CA ARG A 81 -6.70 -4.88 -2.63
C ARG A 81 -7.82 -3.95 -3.07
N VAL A 82 -8.22 -4.08 -4.32
CA VAL A 82 -9.29 -3.27 -4.90
C VAL A 82 -10.52 -4.16 -5.08
N GLY A 83 -11.62 -3.79 -4.40
CA GLY A 83 -12.85 -4.55 -4.46
C GLY A 83 -12.78 -5.85 -3.68
N VAL A 84 -13.79 -6.68 -3.83
CA VAL A 84 -13.90 -7.94 -3.09
C VAL A 84 -12.91 -8.97 -3.61
N PHE A 85 -12.79 -9.08 -4.93
CA PHE A 85 -11.96 -10.11 -5.55
C PHE A 85 -10.56 -9.64 -5.89
N GLY A 86 -10.28 -8.35 -5.73
CA GLY A 86 -9.04 -7.76 -6.17
C GLY A 86 -9.11 -7.38 -7.65
N ASP A 87 -8.33 -6.38 -8.02
CA ASP A 87 -8.26 -5.89 -9.41
C ASP A 87 -6.81 -5.50 -9.65
N ARG A 88 -6.11 -6.31 -10.42
CA ARG A 88 -4.68 -6.10 -10.64
C ARG A 88 -4.39 -4.77 -11.34
N LYS A 89 -5.15 -4.46 -12.37
CA LYS A 89 -4.92 -3.25 -13.15
C LYS A 89 -5.11 -2.00 -12.29
N ALA A 90 -6.19 -1.95 -11.52
CA ALA A 90 -6.45 -0.84 -10.62
C ALA A 90 -5.39 -0.78 -9.51
N SER A 91 -4.99 -1.93 -8.99
CA SER A 91 -3.94 -2.00 -7.97
C SER A 91 -2.61 -1.47 -8.50
N ASP A 92 -2.26 -1.81 -9.74
CA ASP A 92 -1.04 -1.32 -10.36
C ASP A 92 -1.06 0.20 -10.53
N LEU A 93 -2.21 0.75 -10.92
CA LEU A 93 -2.36 2.19 -11.07
C LEU A 93 -2.19 2.92 -9.74
N ILE A 94 -2.79 2.38 -8.69
CA ILE A 94 -2.67 2.94 -7.34
C ILE A 94 -1.24 2.83 -6.87
N TYR A 95 -0.61 1.68 -7.05
CA TYR A 95 0.77 1.48 -6.65
C TYR A 95 1.73 2.43 -7.35
N ALA A 96 1.47 2.73 -8.62
CA ALA A 96 2.31 3.67 -9.36
C ALA A 96 2.37 5.04 -8.67
N LYS A 97 1.33 5.43 -7.95
CA LYS A 97 1.30 6.68 -7.20
C LYS A 97 2.08 6.57 -5.89
N ILE A 98 2.05 5.39 -5.27
CA ILE A 98 2.72 5.18 -3.99
C ILE A 98 4.22 4.94 -4.18
N LYS A 99 4.58 4.26 -5.26
CA LYS A 99 5.94 3.80 -5.51
C LYS A 99 7.03 4.87 -5.35
N PRO A 100 6.87 6.09 -5.86
CA PRO A 100 7.91 7.11 -5.69
C PRO A 100 8.17 7.49 -4.24
N LYS A 101 7.27 7.15 -3.33
CA LYS A 101 7.40 7.48 -1.91
C LYS A 101 8.02 6.34 -1.10
N LEU A 102 8.28 5.21 -1.74
CA LEU A 102 8.83 4.04 -1.06
C LEU A 102 10.35 3.83 -1.32
#